data_11aa464ff5884be46e244c100160b3ef
#
_entry.id   11aa464ff5884be46e244c100160b3ef
#
_cell.length_a   1.000
_cell.length_b   1.000
_cell.length_c   1.000
_cell.angle_alpha   90.00
_cell.angle_beta   90.00
_cell.angle_gamma   90.00
#
_symmetry.space_group_name_H-M   'P 1'
#
loop_
_entity.id
_entity.type
_entity.pdbx_description
1 polymer ?
#
loop_
_entity_poly.entity_id
_entity_poly.type
_entity_poly.pdbx_seq_one_letter_code
_entity_poly.pdbx_strand_id
1 'polypeptide(L)'
;MFNGLIREIAQVASFSGDSLRLRARYRPALGDSVAVNGACLSVTRLFADGFAVQLSSETASVIAAQNLRGSVHIEPAMRLGERIDGHLIQGHVDAVGEIYKISKLASGVDFFIRAPLHIAPLLAPKGSVAIDGVSLTINEVLESGGSHGRNFNGQGLDGENFTHKEPRGVNFNGANLRGLNSSGSNSVRDPNSLGANLKSEAQSCDVRLTIIPLTLKDTLFGTYKIGRRVNIETDLLARYVAAQLRFAGGQPACGTDTARDESTASGKDGLSWDAVDKILSLY
;
A
#
# COMPACT_ATOMS: atom_id res chain seq x y z
N MET A 1 -4.30 -16.59 -1.46
CA MET A 1 -3.16 -16.14 -0.62
C MET A 1 -1.87 -16.48 -1.33
N PHE A 2 -0.88 -15.60 -1.26
CA PHE A 2 0.41 -15.69 -1.91
C PHE A 2 1.51 -15.40 -0.89
N ASN A 3 2.76 -15.62 -1.28
CA ASN A 3 3.94 -15.52 -0.42
C ASN A 3 4.84 -14.33 -0.79
N GLY A 4 4.65 -13.80 -2.01
CA GLY A 4 5.52 -12.75 -2.56
C GLY A 4 6.83 -13.27 -3.12
N LEU A 5 6.89 -14.55 -3.44
CA LEU A 5 8.01 -15.19 -4.14
C LEU A 5 7.61 -15.47 -5.58
N ILE A 6 8.12 -14.68 -6.49
CA ILE A 6 7.81 -14.83 -7.91
C ILE A 6 8.27 -16.20 -8.42
N ARG A 7 7.36 -16.96 -8.99
CA ARG A 7 7.65 -18.30 -9.50
C ARG A 7 8.01 -18.29 -10.99
N GLU A 8 7.50 -17.33 -11.73
CA GLU A 8 7.81 -17.19 -13.15
C GLU A 8 7.61 -15.74 -13.62
N ILE A 9 8.41 -15.34 -14.59
CA ILE A 9 8.17 -14.13 -15.39
C ILE A 9 7.47 -14.56 -16.67
N ALA A 10 6.16 -14.30 -16.76
CA ALA A 10 5.34 -14.64 -17.91
C ALA A 10 5.32 -13.51 -18.96
N GLN A 11 4.98 -13.86 -20.20
CA GLN A 11 4.81 -12.90 -21.29
C GLN A 11 3.33 -12.61 -21.53
N VAL A 12 2.98 -11.34 -21.59
CA VAL A 12 1.64 -10.93 -22.01
C VAL A 12 1.49 -11.16 -23.50
N ALA A 13 0.58 -12.06 -23.86
CA ALA A 13 0.25 -12.36 -25.26
C ALA A 13 -0.76 -11.35 -25.83
N SER A 14 -1.77 -11.00 -25.01
CA SER A 14 -2.77 -9.96 -25.32
C SER A 14 -3.46 -9.47 -24.06
N PHE A 15 -3.91 -8.24 -24.10
CA PHE A 15 -4.81 -7.67 -23.09
C PHE A 15 -5.91 -6.92 -23.82
N SER A 16 -7.15 -7.38 -23.72
CA SER A 16 -8.30 -6.81 -24.40
C SER A 16 -9.55 -6.92 -23.53
N GLY A 17 -10.22 -5.79 -23.34
CA GLY A 17 -11.33 -5.69 -22.40
C GLY A 17 -10.89 -6.05 -20.99
N ASP A 18 -11.50 -7.06 -20.42
CA ASP A 18 -11.24 -7.61 -19.09
C ASP A 18 -10.37 -8.88 -19.11
N SER A 19 -9.93 -9.35 -20.29
CA SER A 19 -9.18 -10.61 -20.45
C SER A 19 -7.71 -10.34 -20.74
N LEU A 20 -6.85 -10.86 -19.84
CA LEU A 20 -5.39 -10.85 -19.96
C LEU A 20 -4.91 -12.26 -20.30
N ARG A 21 -4.36 -12.47 -21.49
CA ARG A 21 -3.74 -13.71 -21.92
C ARG A 21 -2.25 -13.68 -21.65
N LEU A 22 -1.75 -14.72 -20.98
CA LEU A 22 -0.34 -14.92 -20.65
C LEU A 22 0.22 -16.17 -21.35
N ARG A 23 1.45 -16.04 -21.86
CA ARG A 23 2.30 -17.17 -22.18
C ARG A 23 3.16 -17.49 -20.97
N ALA A 24 3.05 -18.69 -20.45
CA ALA A 24 3.72 -19.14 -19.24
C ALA A 24 4.02 -20.63 -19.31
N ARG A 25 4.99 -21.09 -18.52
CA ARG A 25 5.26 -22.51 -18.30
C ARG A 25 4.32 -23.10 -17.25
N TYR A 26 3.95 -22.28 -16.26
CA TYR A 26 2.97 -22.66 -15.24
C TYR A 26 1.64 -23.07 -15.89
N ARG A 27 1.05 -24.12 -15.37
CA ARG A 27 -0.21 -24.72 -15.87
C ARG A 27 -1.24 -24.74 -14.73
N PRO A 28 -2.04 -23.69 -14.60
CA PRO A 28 -3.14 -23.66 -13.64
C PRO A 28 -4.32 -24.51 -14.10
N ALA A 29 -5.28 -24.76 -13.20
CA ALA A 29 -6.62 -25.20 -13.53
C ALA A 29 -7.55 -24.01 -13.79
N LEU A 30 -8.70 -24.26 -14.41
CA LEU A 30 -9.77 -23.25 -14.52
C LEU A 30 -10.27 -22.90 -13.10
N GLY A 31 -10.44 -21.62 -12.83
CA GLY A 31 -10.86 -21.10 -11.53
C GLY A 31 -9.72 -20.90 -10.52
N ASP A 32 -8.51 -21.35 -10.82
CA ASP A 32 -7.35 -21.06 -9.96
C ASP A 32 -7.11 -19.56 -9.83
N SER A 33 -6.61 -19.16 -8.65
CA SER A 33 -6.11 -17.81 -8.41
C SER A 33 -4.62 -17.74 -8.74
N VAL A 34 -4.24 -16.76 -9.55
CA VAL A 34 -2.85 -16.44 -9.87
C VAL A 34 -2.62 -14.96 -9.61
N ALA A 35 -1.56 -14.62 -8.87
CA ALA A 35 -1.14 -13.22 -8.76
C ALA A 35 -0.38 -12.81 -10.02
N VAL A 36 -0.81 -11.72 -10.66
CA VAL A 36 -0.14 -11.11 -11.82
C VAL A 36 0.29 -9.70 -11.44
N ASN A 37 1.59 -9.43 -11.40
CA ASN A 37 2.16 -8.20 -10.81
C ASN A 37 1.50 -7.88 -9.45
N GLY A 38 1.26 -8.90 -8.61
CA GLY A 38 0.66 -8.77 -7.28
C GLY A 38 -0.87 -8.68 -7.24
N ALA A 39 -1.56 -8.57 -8.38
CA ALA A 39 -3.03 -8.60 -8.41
C ALA A 39 -3.54 -10.03 -8.50
N CYS A 40 -4.41 -10.44 -7.58
CA CYS A 40 -5.07 -11.76 -7.59
C CYS A 40 -6.12 -11.82 -8.70
N LEU A 41 -5.91 -12.69 -9.67
CA LEU A 41 -6.78 -12.85 -10.82
C LEU A 41 -7.19 -14.32 -11.00
N SER A 42 -8.42 -14.55 -11.44
CA SER A 42 -8.94 -15.89 -11.67
C SER A 42 -8.65 -16.37 -13.09
N VAL A 43 -8.22 -17.63 -13.21
CA VAL A 43 -7.98 -18.29 -14.50
C VAL A 43 -9.31 -18.62 -15.16
N THR A 44 -9.54 -18.07 -16.36
CA THR A 44 -10.81 -18.25 -17.09
C THR A 44 -10.67 -19.08 -18.35
N ARG A 45 -9.45 -19.24 -18.88
CA ARG A 45 -9.21 -20.03 -20.10
C ARG A 45 -7.80 -20.62 -20.12
N LEU A 46 -7.69 -21.84 -20.61
CA LEU A 46 -6.41 -22.54 -20.80
C LEU A 46 -6.01 -22.60 -22.27
N PHE A 47 -4.69 -22.50 -22.54
CA PHE A 47 -4.09 -22.62 -23.87
C PHE A 47 -2.88 -23.56 -23.80
N ALA A 48 -2.45 -24.08 -24.94
CA ALA A 48 -1.28 -24.95 -25.01
C ALA A 48 0.01 -24.22 -24.52
N ASP A 49 0.10 -22.90 -24.73
CA ASP A 49 1.26 -22.07 -24.38
C ASP A 49 1.06 -21.21 -23.11
N GLY A 50 -0.07 -21.35 -22.39
CA GLY A 50 -0.36 -20.55 -21.21
C GLY A 50 -1.84 -20.54 -20.81
N PHE A 51 -2.31 -19.40 -20.32
CA PHE A 51 -3.69 -19.25 -19.83
C PHE A 51 -4.17 -17.80 -19.95
N ALA A 52 -5.45 -17.57 -19.76
CA ALA A 52 -6.01 -16.25 -19.61
C ALA A 52 -6.62 -16.08 -18.21
N VAL A 53 -6.51 -14.89 -17.69
CA VAL A 53 -7.11 -14.44 -16.42
C VAL A 53 -8.05 -13.27 -16.71
N GLN A 54 -9.02 -13.08 -15.81
CA GLN A 54 -9.99 -12.00 -15.90
C GLN A 54 -9.72 -10.90 -14.90
N LEU A 55 -9.79 -9.65 -15.33
CA LEU A 55 -9.73 -8.47 -14.50
C LEU A 55 -11.14 -7.89 -14.36
N SER A 56 -11.60 -7.65 -13.13
CA SER A 56 -12.78 -6.82 -12.92
C SER A 56 -12.48 -5.35 -13.23
N SER A 57 -13.51 -4.56 -13.53
CA SER A 57 -13.35 -3.11 -13.71
C SER A 57 -12.78 -2.44 -12.46
N GLU A 58 -13.17 -2.91 -11.27
CA GLU A 58 -12.63 -2.46 -9.98
C GLU A 58 -11.13 -2.76 -9.89
N THR A 59 -10.70 -4.01 -10.12
CA THR A 59 -9.28 -4.38 -10.12
C THR A 59 -8.49 -3.52 -11.12
N ALA A 60 -9.00 -3.34 -12.34
CA ALA A 60 -8.31 -2.54 -13.36
C ALA A 60 -8.14 -1.06 -12.96
N SER A 61 -9.02 -0.52 -12.12
CA SER A 61 -8.96 0.87 -11.66
C SER A 61 -7.93 1.10 -10.54
N VAL A 62 -7.60 0.07 -9.75
CA VAL A 62 -6.72 0.19 -8.57
C VAL A 62 -5.30 -0.31 -8.81
N ILE A 63 -5.01 -0.94 -9.95
CA ILE A 63 -3.68 -1.46 -10.29
C ILE A 63 -2.97 -0.60 -11.35
N ALA A 64 -1.67 -0.80 -11.49
CA ALA A 64 -0.87 -0.23 -12.59
C ALA A 64 -1.14 -0.99 -13.91
N ALA A 65 -2.37 -0.94 -14.44
CA ALA A 65 -2.82 -1.71 -15.61
C ALA A 65 -1.98 -1.46 -16.88
N GLN A 66 -1.35 -0.26 -17.01
CA GLN A 66 -0.42 0.04 -18.09
C GLN A 66 0.81 -0.87 -18.13
N ASN A 67 1.12 -1.57 -17.02
CA ASN A 67 2.21 -2.54 -16.93
C ASN A 67 1.80 -3.96 -17.34
N LEU A 68 0.51 -4.20 -17.64
CA LEU A 68 0.04 -5.48 -18.17
C LEU A 68 0.39 -5.61 -19.65
N ARG A 69 1.68 -5.49 -19.94
CA ARG A 69 2.29 -5.61 -21.29
C ARG A 69 3.73 -6.11 -21.17
N GLY A 70 4.20 -6.79 -22.21
CA GLY A 70 5.54 -7.38 -22.20
C GLY A 70 5.64 -8.48 -21.15
N SER A 71 6.50 -8.31 -20.16
CA SER A 71 6.74 -9.28 -19.07
C SER A 71 5.99 -8.89 -17.82
N VAL A 72 5.45 -9.89 -17.12
CA VAL A 72 4.76 -9.74 -15.82
C VAL A 72 5.23 -10.81 -14.84
N HIS A 73 5.24 -10.48 -13.56
CA HIS A 73 5.41 -11.47 -12.50
C HIS A 73 4.17 -12.36 -12.42
N ILE A 74 4.36 -13.66 -12.22
CA ILE A 74 3.27 -14.56 -11.81
C ILE A 74 3.67 -15.37 -10.60
N GLU A 75 2.70 -15.56 -9.71
CA GLU A 75 2.80 -16.42 -8.54
C GLU A 75 1.50 -17.21 -8.40
N PRO A 76 1.56 -18.55 -8.35
CA PRO A 76 0.41 -19.40 -8.00
C PRO A 76 -0.03 -19.17 -6.55
N ALA A 77 -1.32 -19.35 -6.27
CA ALA A 77 -1.79 -19.36 -4.89
C ALA A 77 -1.07 -20.45 -4.08
N MET A 78 -0.71 -20.11 -2.82
CA MET A 78 -0.10 -21.06 -1.89
C MET A 78 -1.04 -22.23 -1.58
N ARG A 79 -0.45 -23.40 -1.35
CA ARG A 79 -1.13 -24.58 -0.84
C ARG A 79 -0.95 -24.70 0.66
N LEU A 80 -1.89 -25.38 1.31
CA LEU A 80 -1.76 -25.67 2.74
C LEU A 80 -0.48 -26.50 3.00
N GLY A 81 0.31 -26.09 3.98
CA GLY A 81 1.58 -26.73 4.33
C GLY A 81 2.81 -26.22 3.58
N GLU A 82 2.66 -25.29 2.62
CA GLU A 82 3.80 -24.63 2.01
C GLU A 82 4.47 -23.64 2.98
N ARG A 83 5.78 -23.43 2.79
CA ARG A 83 6.55 -22.45 3.58
C ARG A 83 6.14 -21.03 3.23
N ILE A 84 6.15 -20.16 4.24
CA ILE A 84 5.95 -18.73 4.07
C ILE A 84 7.32 -18.07 4.23
N ASP A 85 8.06 -17.93 3.12
CA ASP A 85 9.40 -17.34 3.13
C ASP A 85 9.37 -15.81 2.93
N GLY A 86 8.25 -15.25 2.46
CA GLY A 86 7.96 -13.81 2.40
C GLY A 86 7.02 -13.38 3.52
N HIS A 87 5.83 -12.89 3.15
CA HIS A 87 4.74 -12.59 4.09
C HIS A 87 3.39 -12.97 3.46
N LEU A 88 2.31 -12.86 4.24
CA LEU A 88 0.97 -13.20 3.75
C LEU A 88 0.45 -12.09 2.83
N ILE A 89 0.34 -12.39 1.53
CA ILE A 89 -0.14 -11.49 0.49
C ILE A 89 -1.48 -12.01 -0.03
N GLN A 90 -2.47 -11.14 -0.16
CA GLN A 90 -3.79 -11.51 -0.67
C GLN A 90 -3.89 -11.34 -2.19
N GLY A 91 -3.06 -10.48 -2.77
CA GLY A 91 -3.17 -10.01 -4.14
C GLY A 91 -4.22 -8.90 -4.27
N HIS A 92 -4.51 -8.21 -3.19
CA HIS A 92 -5.43 -7.08 -3.12
C HIS A 92 -4.65 -5.79 -3.02
N VAL A 93 -4.38 -5.19 -4.17
CA VAL A 93 -3.57 -3.97 -4.29
C VAL A 93 -4.25 -2.81 -3.57
N ASP A 94 -3.54 -2.18 -2.62
CA ASP A 94 -4.05 -1.04 -1.84
C ASP A 94 -3.83 0.28 -2.58
N ALA A 95 -2.73 0.38 -3.35
CA ALA A 95 -2.36 1.61 -4.04
C ALA A 95 -1.41 1.36 -5.21
N VAL A 96 -1.28 2.37 -6.05
CA VAL A 96 -0.22 2.43 -7.07
C VAL A 96 0.76 3.53 -6.68
N GLY A 97 2.03 3.14 -6.53
CA GLY A 97 3.14 4.06 -6.33
C GLY A 97 3.94 4.30 -7.61
N GLU A 98 4.91 5.21 -7.54
CA GLU A 98 5.83 5.52 -8.63
C GLU A 98 7.28 5.46 -8.14
N ILE A 99 8.14 4.76 -8.86
CA ILE A 99 9.58 4.75 -8.60
C ILE A 99 10.16 6.09 -9.05
N TYR A 100 10.57 6.94 -8.11
CA TYR A 100 11.11 8.27 -8.45
C TYR A 100 12.64 8.36 -8.35
N LYS A 101 13.28 7.38 -7.68
CA LYS A 101 14.74 7.33 -7.54
C LYS A 101 15.21 5.89 -7.43
N ILE A 102 16.36 5.61 -8.04
CA ILE A 102 17.06 4.31 -7.94
C ILE A 102 18.53 4.62 -7.62
N SER A 103 19.09 3.99 -6.58
CA SER A 103 20.49 4.17 -6.17
C SER A 103 21.18 2.82 -6.03
N LYS A 104 22.31 2.65 -6.72
CA LYS A 104 23.12 1.44 -6.61
C LYS A 104 23.96 1.46 -5.33
N LEU A 105 23.98 0.35 -4.61
CA LEU A 105 24.81 0.11 -3.44
C LEU A 105 25.77 -1.05 -3.73
N ALA A 106 26.79 -1.21 -2.88
CA ALA A 106 27.69 -2.36 -3.00
C ALA A 106 26.96 -3.71 -2.77
N SER A 107 25.91 -3.72 -1.93
CA SER A 107 25.17 -4.93 -1.54
C SER A 107 23.83 -5.11 -2.25
N GLY A 108 23.42 -4.19 -3.12
CA GLY A 108 22.12 -4.24 -3.77
C GLY A 108 21.73 -2.93 -4.46
N VAL A 109 20.43 -2.68 -4.59
CA VAL A 109 19.90 -1.46 -5.19
C VAL A 109 18.78 -0.91 -4.33
N ASP A 110 18.85 0.36 -3.98
CA ASP A 110 17.77 1.08 -3.32
C ASP A 110 16.76 1.58 -4.36
N PHE A 111 15.52 1.29 -4.10
CA PHE A 111 14.37 1.84 -4.80
C PHE A 111 13.60 2.78 -3.87
N PHE A 112 13.33 3.97 -4.35
CA PHE A 112 12.52 4.97 -3.67
C PHE A 112 11.19 5.09 -4.41
N ILE A 113 10.11 4.77 -3.71
CA ILE A 113 8.77 4.72 -4.27
C ILE A 113 7.92 5.79 -3.59
N ARG A 114 7.34 6.67 -4.38
CA ARG A 114 6.33 7.62 -3.93
C ARG A 114 4.98 6.92 -3.92
N ALA A 115 4.34 6.88 -2.76
CA ALA A 115 3.05 6.23 -2.53
C ALA A 115 2.01 7.25 -2.03
N PRO A 116 0.72 7.03 -2.25
CA PRO A 116 -0.34 7.86 -1.68
C PRO A 116 -0.29 7.87 -0.15
N LEU A 117 -0.51 9.04 0.47
CA LEU A 117 -0.38 9.21 1.92
C LEU A 117 -1.34 8.32 2.73
N HIS A 118 -2.50 7.96 2.18
CA HIS A 118 -3.50 7.16 2.90
C HIS A 118 -3.00 5.78 3.31
N ILE A 119 -1.98 5.20 2.62
CA ILE A 119 -1.40 3.92 3.02
C ILE A 119 -0.23 4.07 4.01
N ALA A 120 0.28 5.30 4.26
CA ALA A 120 1.42 5.52 5.15
C ALA A 120 1.25 4.92 6.56
N PRO A 121 0.05 4.99 7.20
CA PRO A 121 -0.16 4.36 8.50
C PRO A 121 -0.05 2.82 8.52
N LEU A 122 -0.04 2.20 7.33
CA LEU A 122 0.08 0.75 7.16
C LEU A 122 1.51 0.31 6.83
N LEU A 123 2.42 1.28 6.69
CA LEU A 123 3.82 1.05 6.35
C LEU A 123 4.69 1.31 7.58
N ALA A 124 5.47 0.33 7.98
CA ALA A 124 6.37 0.46 9.12
C ALA A 124 7.81 0.12 8.72
N PRO A 125 8.83 0.90 9.13
CA PRO A 125 10.21 0.52 8.96
C PRO A 125 10.47 -0.87 9.55
N LYS A 126 11.18 -1.71 8.80
CA LYS A 126 11.41 -3.15 9.07
C LYS A 126 10.16 -4.04 8.92
N GLY A 127 9.01 -3.48 8.60
CA GLY A 127 7.84 -4.25 8.19
C GLY A 127 7.94 -4.76 6.75
N SER A 128 6.92 -5.50 6.33
CA SER A 128 6.82 -6.06 4.97
C SER A 128 5.89 -5.23 4.09
N VAL A 129 6.15 -5.25 2.81
CA VAL A 129 5.29 -4.70 1.76
C VAL A 129 5.45 -5.54 0.49
N ALA A 130 4.39 -5.72 -0.27
CA ALA A 130 4.49 -6.33 -1.59
C ALA A 130 4.49 -5.25 -2.68
N ILE A 131 5.51 -5.28 -3.54
CA ILE A 131 5.62 -4.40 -4.71
C ILE A 131 5.58 -5.23 -5.98
N ASP A 132 4.61 -4.98 -6.84
CA ASP A 132 4.31 -5.83 -8.01
C ASP A 132 4.32 -7.33 -7.64
N GLY A 133 3.81 -7.68 -6.44
CA GLY A 133 3.72 -9.02 -5.89
C GLY A 133 5.00 -9.56 -5.25
N VAL A 134 6.10 -8.82 -5.25
CA VAL A 134 7.35 -9.23 -4.60
C VAL A 134 7.34 -8.80 -3.14
N SER A 135 7.53 -9.76 -2.21
CA SER A 135 7.68 -9.48 -0.78
C SER A 135 9.02 -8.79 -0.50
N LEU A 136 8.96 -7.61 0.11
CA LEU A 136 10.11 -6.77 0.40
C LEU A 136 10.05 -6.21 1.82
N THR A 137 11.22 -5.95 2.40
CA THR A 137 11.34 -5.29 3.70
C THR A 137 11.44 -3.77 3.49
N ILE A 138 10.65 -3.03 4.26
CA ILE A 138 10.68 -1.57 4.28
C ILE A 138 11.92 -1.11 5.07
N ASN A 139 12.80 -0.35 4.42
CA ASN A 139 13.95 0.26 5.09
C ASN A 139 13.54 1.55 5.80
N GLU A 140 12.82 2.43 5.11
CA GLU A 140 12.41 3.74 5.61
C GLU A 140 11.06 4.15 5.02
N VAL A 141 10.31 4.93 5.78
CA VAL A 141 9.10 5.63 5.33
C VAL A 141 9.29 7.11 5.67
N LEU A 142 9.20 7.98 4.65
CA LEU A 142 9.45 9.40 4.75
C LEU A 142 8.18 10.17 4.36
N GLU A 143 7.87 11.27 5.06
CA GLU A 143 6.80 12.17 4.63
C GLU A 143 7.29 13.02 3.44
N SER A 144 6.52 13.02 2.34
CA SER A 144 6.80 13.88 1.19
C SER A 144 6.16 15.26 1.43
N GLY A 145 6.97 16.34 1.49
CA GLY A 145 6.43 17.69 1.53
C GLY A 145 7.04 18.68 2.53
N GLY A 146 8.06 18.28 3.30
CA GLY A 146 8.85 19.22 4.08
C GLY A 146 10.22 19.44 3.43
N SER A 147 10.74 20.67 3.43
CA SER A 147 12.13 20.97 3.02
C SER A 147 13.20 20.23 3.83
N HIS A 148 12.78 19.41 4.80
CA HIS A 148 13.56 18.45 5.58
C HIS A 148 12.65 17.25 5.83
N GLY A 149 12.85 16.14 5.11
CA GLY A 149 12.11 14.90 5.29
C GLY A 149 12.21 14.43 6.74
N ARG A 150 11.07 14.32 7.43
CA ARG A 150 11.02 13.70 8.75
C ARG A 150 10.80 12.20 8.58
N ASN A 151 11.64 11.42 9.23
CA ASN A 151 11.40 10.01 9.44
C ASN A 151 10.16 9.85 10.32
N PHE A 152 9.26 8.90 10.02
CA PHE A 152 8.18 8.51 10.93
C PHE A 152 8.70 8.11 12.32
N ASN A 153 9.98 7.82 12.48
CA ASN A 153 10.68 7.56 13.74
C ASN A 153 11.17 8.82 14.46
N GLY A 154 10.85 10.04 13.99
CA GLY A 154 11.21 11.30 14.66
C GLY A 154 12.68 11.72 14.56
N GLN A 155 13.48 11.04 13.72
CA GLN A 155 14.88 11.43 13.47
C GLN A 155 14.98 12.29 12.21
N GLY A 156 15.52 13.49 12.33
CA GLY A 156 15.86 14.35 11.18
C GLY A 156 17.01 13.74 10.37
N LEU A 157 16.99 13.93 9.05
CA LEU A 157 18.02 13.42 8.13
C LEU A 157 19.37 14.12 8.24
N ASP A 158 19.50 15.11 9.10
CA ASP A 158 20.68 16.02 9.18
C ASP A 158 21.72 15.58 10.22
N GLY A 159 21.63 14.37 10.76
CA GLY A 159 22.69 13.79 11.60
C GLY A 159 22.89 14.44 12.97
N GLU A 160 22.02 15.34 13.42
CA GLU A 160 22.08 15.89 14.76
C GLU A 160 21.51 14.91 15.78
N ASN A 161 22.37 14.39 16.65
CA ASN A 161 22.02 13.53 17.77
C ASN A 161 21.11 14.26 18.74
N PHE A 162 19.81 13.96 18.73
CA PHE A 162 18.93 14.32 19.82
C PHE A 162 19.14 13.39 21.00
N THR A 163 19.64 13.93 22.11
CA THR A 163 19.76 13.24 23.38
C THR A 163 18.42 12.69 23.84
N HIS A 164 18.43 11.42 24.23
CA HIS A 164 17.29 10.67 24.78
C HIS A 164 16.54 11.47 25.84
N LYS A 165 15.31 11.91 25.52
CA LYS A 165 14.24 12.11 26.49
C LYS A 165 13.23 11.00 26.25
N GLU A 166 12.86 10.32 27.33
CA GLU A 166 11.89 9.22 27.33
C GLU A 166 10.62 9.53 26.53
N PRO A 167 10.04 8.55 25.80
CA PRO A 167 8.85 8.78 25.00
C PRO A 167 7.67 9.06 25.94
N ARG A 168 7.27 10.31 26.05
CA ARG A 168 5.93 10.64 26.52
C ARG A 168 4.96 10.06 25.52
N GLY A 169 3.97 9.30 26.03
CA GLY A 169 2.99 8.57 25.25
C GLY A 169 2.48 9.34 24.04
N VAL A 170 2.50 8.68 22.90
CA VAL A 170 1.98 9.22 21.64
C VAL A 170 0.48 9.41 21.79
N ASN A 171 0.07 10.65 22.00
CA ASN A 171 -1.34 11.03 22.08
C ASN A 171 -1.87 11.15 20.64
N PHE A 172 -2.61 10.15 20.18
CA PHE A 172 -3.27 10.13 18.87
C PHE A 172 -4.53 11.03 18.80
N ASN A 173 -4.62 12.06 19.62
CA ASN A 173 -5.72 13.00 19.58
C ASN A 173 -5.47 14.14 18.58
N GLY A 174 -6.16 14.03 17.45
CA GLY A 174 -6.76 15.13 16.73
C GLY A 174 -5.80 16.13 16.09
N ALA A 175 -5.70 16.09 14.77
CA ALA A 175 -5.36 17.26 13.98
C ALA A 175 -6.32 18.40 14.36
N ASN A 176 -5.80 19.41 15.07
CA ASN A 176 -6.51 20.62 15.43
C ASN A 176 -6.88 21.42 14.18
N LEU A 177 -8.12 21.29 13.73
CA LEU A 177 -8.80 22.29 12.89
C LEU A 177 -9.35 23.40 13.79
N ARG A 178 -8.50 24.22 14.40
CA ARG A 178 -8.90 25.49 15.02
C ARG A 178 -7.82 26.52 14.82
N GLY A 179 -8.12 27.49 14.00
CA GLY A 179 -7.33 28.71 13.90
C GLY A 179 -7.49 29.48 12.61
N LEU A 180 -8.68 29.94 12.26
CA LEU A 180 -8.89 31.08 11.38
C LEU A 180 -10.18 31.79 11.80
N ASN A 181 -10.12 32.55 12.87
CA ASN A 181 -11.02 33.67 13.10
C ASN A 181 -10.14 34.88 13.39
N SER A 182 -10.00 35.76 12.41
CA SER A 182 -9.80 37.20 12.66
C SER A 182 -10.28 37.99 11.45
N SER A 183 -11.33 38.72 11.69
CA SER A 183 -11.81 40.01 11.14
C SER A 183 -10.91 40.70 10.12
N GLY A 184 -11.51 41.11 8.98
CA GLY A 184 -10.93 42.14 8.13
C GLY A 184 -11.53 42.24 6.74
N SER A 185 -12.53 43.15 6.60
CA SER A 185 -12.88 43.95 5.42
C SER A 185 -13.27 43.26 4.09
N ASN A 186 -14.54 43.54 3.75
CA ASN A 186 -15.18 43.39 2.43
C ASN A 186 -14.37 44.01 1.29
N SER A 187 -13.98 43.20 0.30
CA SER A 187 -13.87 43.63 -1.08
C SER A 187 -14.48 42.56 -1.98
N VAL A 188 -15.53 42.90 -2.65
CA VAL A 188 -16.21 42.14 -3.69
C VAL A 188 -15.19 41.84 -4.77
N ARG A 189 -14.82 40.57 -5.00
CA ARG A 189 -14.05 40.10 -6.14
C ARG A 189 -14.94 39.26 -7.05
N ASP A 190 -14.87 39.65 -8.32
CA ASP A 190 -15.46 39.07 -9.49
C ASP A 190 -15.42 37.51 -9.52
N PRO A 191 -16.57 36.81 -9.75
CA PRO A 191 -16.61 35.35 -9.77
C PRO A 191 -15.89 34.69 -10.96
N ASN A 192 -15.40 35.46 -11.94
CA ASN A 192 -14.86 34.92 -13.20
C ASN A 192 -13.32 34.90 -13.32
N SER A 193 -12.56 35.13 -12.25
CA SER A 193 -11.10 35.08 -12.29
C SER A 193 -10.46 33.88 -11.57
N LEU A 194 -11.16 32.76 -11.42
CA LEU A 194 -10.58 31.50 -10.90
C LEU A 194 -10.24 30.55 -12.05
N GLY A 195 -9.40 31.03 -12.93
CA GLY A 195 -8.70 30.20 -13.89
C GLY A 195 -7.33 29.77 -13.35
N ALA A 196 -7.15 28.47 -13.24
CA ALA A 196 -5.88 27.73 -13.30
C ALA A 196 -4.83 27.92 -12.19
N ASN A 197 -4.54 26.82 -11.55
CA ASN A 197 -3.35 26.42 -10.77
C ASN A 197 -3.55 26.24 -9.26
N LEU A 198 -4.55 25.43 -8.86
CA LEU A 198 -4.38 24.58 -7.70
C LEU A 198 -4.12 23.15 -8.22
N LYS A 199 -2.87 22.86 -8.60
CA LYS A 199 -2.34 21.52 -8.47
C LYS A 199 -2.39 21.24 -6.97
N SER A 200 -3.40 20.52 -6.51
CA SER A 200 -3.39 19.90 -5.20
C SER A 200 -2.11 19.03 -5.20
N GLU A 201 -1.10 19.44 -4.45
CA GLU A 201 0.03 18.56 -4.16
C GLU A 201 -0.59 17.33 -3.50
N ALA A 202 -0.72 16.26 -4.26
CA ALA A 202 -1.29 15.02 -3.77
C ALA A 202 -0.41 14.58 -2.60
N GLN A 203 -0.98 14.58 -1.40
CA GLN A 203 -0.27 14.17 -0.20
C GLN A 203 0.27 12.77 -0.43
N SER A 204 1.58 12.61 -0.29
CA SER A 204 2.28 11.36 -0.56
C SER A 204 3.28 11.04 0.55
N CYS A 205 3.66 9.78 0.64
CA CYS A 205 4.78 9.31 1.44
C CYS A 205 5.80 8.62 0.53
N ASP A 206 7.06 8.65 0.91
CA ASP A 206 8.12 7.99 0.18
C ASP A 206 8.58 6.74 0.95
N VAL A 207 8.72 5.62 0.25
CA VAL A 207 9.14 4.34 0.81
C VAL A 207 10.48 3.96 0.20
N ARG A 208 11.49 3.67 1.03
CA ARG A 208 12.77 3.14 0.59
C ARG A 208 12.85 1.64 0.82
N LEU A 209 13.24 0.91 -0.21
CA LEU A 209 13.41 -0.54 -0.24
C LEU A 209 14.79 -0.87 -0.79
N THR A 210 15.54 -1.72 -0.11
CA THR A 210 16.84 -2.23 -0.60
C THR A 210 16.63 -3.62 -1.18
N ILE A 211 16.89 -3.78 -2.47
CA ILE A 211 16.70 -5.04 -3.19
C ILE A 211 18.06 -5.72 -3.41
N ILE A 212 18.19 -6.96 -2.93
CA ILE A 212 19.40 -7.77 -3.04
C ILE A 212 19.60 -8.29 -4.47
N PRO A 213 20.84 -8.63 -4.87
CA PRO A 213 21.13 -9.10 -6.23
C PRO A 213 20.30 -10.30 -6.69
N LEU A 214 19.99 -11.24 -5.79
CA LEU A 214 19.16 -12.40 -6.12
C LEU A 214 17.75 -11.97 -6.56
N THR A 215 17.09 -11.10 -5.78
CA THR A 215 15.76 -10.59 -6.12
C THR A 215 15.75 -9.78 -7.42
N LEU A 216 16.81 -8.98 -7.66
CA LEU A 216 16.95 -8.26 -8.94
C LEU A 216 17.05 -9.21 -10.14
N LYS A 217 17.70 -10.36 -9.97
CA LYS A 217 17.88 -11.38 -11.01
C LYS A 217 16.59 -12.18 -11.25
N ASP A 218 15.90 -12.54 -10.18
CA ASP A 218 14.77 -13.49 -10.23
C ASP A 218 13.42 -12.77 -10.44
N THR A 219 13.43 -11.43 -10.49
CA THR A 219 12.24 -10.60 -10.69
C THR A 219 12.46 -9.55 -11.78
N LEU A 220 11.41 -8.82 -12.13
CA LEU A 220 11.48 -7.71 -13.10
C LEU A 220 12.16 -6.45 -12.51
N PHE A 221 12.48 -6.40 -11.22
CA PHE A 221 13.11 -5.23 -10.60
C PHE A 221 14.42 -4.82 -11.28
N GLY A 222 15.20 -5.79 -11.80
CA GLY A 222 16.40 -5.50 -12.58
C GLY A 222 16.16 -4.69 -13.86
N THR A 223 14.91 -4.62 -14.34
CA THR A 223 14.50 -3.89 -15.55
C THR A 223 13.77 -2.58 -15.26
N TYR A 224 13.42 -2.33 -13.98
CA TYR A 224 12.64 -1.17 -13.59
C TYR A 224 13.43 0.13 -13.75
N LYS A 225 12.71 1.18 -14.13
CA LYS A 225 13.26 2.52 -14.36
C LYS A 225 12.47 3.56 -13.56
N ILE A 226 13.08 4.70 -13.33
CA ILE A 226 12.41 5.89 -12.77
C ILE A 226 11.19 6.24 -13.64
N GLY A 227 10.09 6.62 -12.99
CA GLY A 227 8.79 6.88 -13.61
C GLY A 227 7.91 5.63 -13.76
N ARG A 228 8.42 4.42 -13.43
CA ARG A 228 7.58 3.23 -13.45
C ARG A 228 6.59 3.25 -12.30
N ARG A 229 5.31 3.07 -12.63
CA ARG A 229 4.28 2.83 -11.62
C ARG A 229 4.32 1.37 -11.18
N VAL A 230 4.06 1.11 -9.90
CA VAL A 230 4.10 -0.23 -9.30
C VAL A 230 2.88 -0.44 -8.40
N ASN A 231 2.39 -1.66 -8.36
CA ASN A 231 1.33 -2.06 -7.43
C ASN A 231 1.91 -2.20 -6.03
N ILE A 232 1.21 -1.69 -5.03
CA ILE A 232 1.58 -1.76 -3.62
C ILE A 232 0.47 -2.50 -2.88
N GLU A 233 0.82 -3.57 -2.19
CA GLU A 233 -0.04 -4.20 -1.19
C GLU A 233 0.65 -4.12 0.17
N THR A 234 -0.01 -3.51 1.14
CA THR A 234 0.48 -3.39 2.52
C THR A 234 0.29 -4.69 3.27
N ASP A 235 1.07 -4.88 4.33
CA ASP A 235 0.99 -6.09 5.16
C ASP A 235 -0.42 -6.28 5.72
N LEU A 236 -0.94 -7.49 5.56
CA LEU A 236 -2.27 -7.89 6.03
C LEU A 236 -2.46 -7.62 7.52
N LEU A 237 -1.44 -7.92 8.34
CA LEU A 237 -1.50 -7.69 9.79
C LEU A 237 -1.58 -6.20 10.11
N ALA A 238 -0.82 -5.36 9.41
CA ALA A 238 -0.88 -3.91 9.59
C ALA A 238 -2.29 -3.36 9.31
N ARG A 239 -2.96 -3.88 8.26
CA ARG A 239 -4.35 -3.48 7.93
C ARG A 239 -5.34 -3.86 9.04
N TYR A 240 -5.26 -5.08 9.57
CA TYR A 240 -6.17 -5.51 10.64
C TYR A 240 -5.90 -4.76 11.95
N VAL A 241 -4.64 -4.58 12.33
CA VAL A 241 -4.27 -3.79 13.52
C VAL A 241 -4.77 -2.35 13.38
N ALA A 242 -4.54 -1.70 12.25
CA ALA A 242 -5.03 -0.34 12.01
C ALA A 242 -6.55 -0.25 12.05
N ALA A 243 -7.26 -1.25 11.51
CA ALA A 243 -8.72 -1.31 11.58
C ALA A 243 -9.20 -1.43 13.03
N GLN A 244 -8.62 -2.31 13.84
CA GLN A 244 -8.99 -2.49 15.25
C GLN A 244 -8.72 -1.23 16.08
N LEU A 245 -7.59 -0.56 15.86
CA LEU A 245 -7.27 0.70 16.55
C LEU A 245 -8.27 1.82 16.22
N ARG A 246 -8.78 1.88 14.99
CA ARG A 246 -9.84 2.84 14.62
C ARG A 246 -11.15 2.57 15.37
N PHE A 247 -11.56 1.31 15.50
CA PHE A 247 -12.73 0.93 16.28
C PHE A 247 -12.57 1.26 17.77
N ALA A 248 -11.40 0.97 18.36
CA ALA A 248 -11.11 1.28 19.75
C ALA A 248 -11.05 2.80 20.02
N GLY A 249 -10.69 3.61 19.04
CA GLY A 249 -10.67 5.08 19.12
C GLY A 249 -12.02 5.76 18.92
N GLY A 250 -13.13 5.04 18.79
CA GLY A 250 -14.48 5.59 18.69
C GLY A 250 -14.80 6.29 17.36
N GLN A 251 -14.05 6.06 16.29
CA GLN A 251 -14.43 6.54 14.95
C GLN A 251 -15.35 5.52 14.27
N PRO A 252 -16.54 5.93 13.78
CA PRO A 252 -17.44 5.01 13.09
C PRO A 252 -16.81 4.50 11.79
N ALA A 253 -17.03 3.21 11.52
CA ALA A 253 -16.71 2.61 10.22
C ALA A 253 -17.45 3.38 9.11
N CYS A 254 -16.75 3.59 7.99
CA CYS A 254 -17.19 4.28 6.78
C CYS A 254 -18.66 4.06 6.42
N GLY A 255 -19.38 5.18 6.34
CA GLY A 255 -20.46 5.58 5.49
C GLY A 255 -21.62 4.63 5.21
N THR A 256 -22.73 4.86 5.90
CA THR A 256 -24.03 5.01 5.24
C THR A 256 -24.64 6.29 5.84
N ASP A 257 -24.79 7.32 5.00
CA ASP A 257 -25.58 8.51 5.31
C ASP A 257 -27.03 8.08 5.58
N THR A 258 -27.37 7.98 6.86
CA THR A 258 -28.74 8.12 7.31
C THR A 258 -28.72 9.05 8.51
N ALA A 259 -29.27 10.24 8.28
CA ALA A 259 -29.56 11.22 9.31
C ALA A 259 -30.15 10.53 10.56
N ARG A 260 -29.51 10.65 11.70
CA ARG A 260 -30.11 10.39 13.00
C ARG A 260 -29.86 11.54 13.94
N ASP A 261 -30.98 11.97 14.48
CA ASP A 261 -31.18 12.97 15.51
C ASP A 261 -30.14 12.93 16.63
N GLU A 262 -29.62 14.10 16.95
CA GLU A 262 -28.84 14.35 18.15
C GLU A 262 -29.79 14.41 19.36
N SER A 263 -29.78 13.40 20.19
CA SER A 263 -30.02 13.60 21.64
C SER A 263 -29.47 12.43 22.46
N THR A 264 -28.61 12.79 23.42
CA THR A 264 -28.21 12.03 24.62
C THR A 264 -27.42 10.76 24.44
N ALA A 265 -26.09 10.80 24.75
CA ALA A 265 -25.51 10.04 25.85
C ALA A 265 -24.00 10.27 25.94
N SER A 266 -23.55 10.86 27.03
CA SER A 266 -22.18 10.79 27.52
C SER A 266 -21.89 9.35 28.00
N GLY A 267 -20.93 8.67 27.38
CA GLY A 267 -20.42 7.38 27.82
C GLY A 267 -18.97 7.23 27.39
N LYS A 268 -18.05 7.52 28.29
CA LYS A 268 -16.65 7.10 28.17
C LYS A 268 -16.61 5.60 28.48
N ASP A 269 -16.42 4.74 27.49
CA ASP A 269 -16.00 3.36 27.74
C ASP A 269 -15.09 2.93 26.61
N GLY A 270 -13.77 3.16 26.82
CA GLY A 270 -12.72 2.45 26.11
C GLY A 270 -12.70 0.99 26.58
N LEU A 271 -12.35 0.04 25.73
CA LEU A 271 -12.13 -1.36 26.09
C LEU A 271 -11.16 -1.40 27.29
N SER A 272 -11.68 -1.80 28.44
CA SER A 272 -10.85 -2.04 29.64
C SER A 272 -10.09 -3.36 29.46
N TRP A 273 -8.95 -3.49 30.13
CA TRP A 273 -8.19 -4.75 30.16
C TRP A 273 -9.04 -5.91 30.64
N ASP A 274 -10.04 -5.69 31.50
CA ASP A 274 -11.03 -6.68 31.92
C ASP A 274 -11.90 -7.22 30.78
N ALA A 275 -12.16 -6.43 29.75
CA ALA A 275 -12.88 -6.86 28.56
C ALA A 275 -11.98 -7.74 27.65
N VAL A 276 -10.69 -7.46 27.59
CA VAL A 276 -9.70 -8.25 26.85
C VAL A 276 -9.52 -9.62 27.54
N ASP A 277 -9.39 -9.66 28.87
CA ASP A 277 -9.26 -10.91 29.64
C ASP A 277 -10.51 -11.79 29.53
N LYS A 278 -11.70 -11.17 29.47
CA LYS A 278 -12.94 -11.92 29.20
C LYS A 278 -12.98 -12.57 27.83
N ILE A 279 -12.44 -11.92 26.81
CA ILE A 279 -12.35 -12.48 25.44
C ILE A 279 -11.33 -13.63 25.42
N LEU A 280 -10.18 -13.45 26.06
CA LEU A 280 -9.14 -14.48 26.13
C LEU A 280 -9.54 -15.71 26.95
N SER A 281 -10.48 -15.57 27.90
CA SER A 281 -11.00 -16.71 28.69
C SER A 281 -12.05 -17.56 27.97
N LEU A 282 -12.47 -17.16 26.76
CA LEU A 282 -13.45 -17.90 25.93
C LEU A 282 -12.79 -18.81 24.88
N TYR A 283 -11.45 -18.83 24.80
CA TYR A 283 -10.63 -19.70 23.98
C TYR A 283 -9.63 -20.49 24.83
#